data_99e84665051048018569dd29582218d1
#
_entry.id   99e84665051048018569dd29582218d1
#
_cell.length_a   1.000
_cell.length_b   1.000
_cell.length_c   1.000
_cell.angle_alpha   90.00
_cell.angle_beta   90.00
_cell.angle_gamma   90.00
#
_symmetry.space_group_name_H-M   'P 1'
#
loop_
_entity.id
_entity.type
_entity.pdbx_description
1 polymer ?
#
loop_
_entity_poly.entity_id
_entity_poly.type
_entity_poly.pdbx_seq_one_letter_code
_entity_poly.pdbx_strand_id
1 'polypeptide(L)'
;MRFLFPCSVLALILSVSCARANASPSVADRVPLVPAEVLADWRAQDGIADGKSYAEALHAIIAELRADAGDLAAQFEQLKGVAADDARFDQLYHDACLKRREVRLRTVLKNAPRIVFTQHYDMGGSFYAYTEGQSDAQNERTFVPGASLCILSMNGLFGEVRTLIDDPNGVIRDPDVSYDGHRILFAWKKSLDEDDYHLYDFDVETGNVRQLTSGLGFADYEGIYAPNGQIIFNSTRCVQTVDCWWTEVSNLYTCDTDGRYLRRLTFDQVHTNYPTVMPDGRILYTRWDYSDRGQMFPQKLFQMNPDGTGQTEYYGNNSWFPTSLLHARGIPGTTKALAIFSGHHTLQKGWLGIVDPSRGRQENEGARLIAPKRETVAERVDFYGQSGDQFQYPCPLSENEFLVTFKSDGATSPFAIYWLDKDGRRELLVANERISCNQPVPLAARPLPHIRPDMPDYREKTGRFYMQDIYVGP
;
A
#
# COMPACT_ATOMS: atom_id res chain seq x y z
N MET A 1 -69.59 7.28 34.49
CA MET A 1 -69.94 8.57 35.10
C MET A 1 -69.09 9.60 34.36
N ARG A 2 -69.72 10.28 33.41
CA ARG A 2 -69.81 11.75 33.26
C ARG A 2 -68.48 12.48 33.13
N PHE A 3 -68.13 13.34 32.16
CA PHE A 3 -68.94 14.11 31.17
C PHE A 3 -68.00 14.56 30.05
N LEU A 4 -68.55 14.62 28.84
CA LEU A 4 -68.18 15.39 27.66
C LEU A 4 -68.16 16.91 27.94
N PHE A 5 -67.34 17.70 27.22
CA PHE A 5 -67.81 18.66 26.23
C PHE A 5 -66.63 19.37 25.52
N PRO A 6 -66.81 19.78 24.26
CA PRO A 6 -65.77 20.29 23.38
C PRO A 6 -65.72 21.82 23.33
N CYS A 7 -64.60 22.36 22.92
CA CYS A 7 -64.52 23.78 22.57
C CYS A 7 -63.92 23.90 21.15
N SER A 8 -64.78 24.25 20.22
CA SER A 8 -64.45 24.61 18.85
C SER A 8 -63.90 26.04 18.82
N VAL A 9 -62.66 26.19 18.29
CA VAL A 9 -62.16 27.52 17.91
C VAL A 9 -61.93 27.52 16.40
N LEU A 10 -62.68 28.37 15.74
CA LEU A 10 -62.61 28.67 14.31
C LEU A 10 -61.36 29.50 14.04
N ALA A 11 -60.40 28.99 13.31
CA ALA A 11 -59.25 29.76 12.86
C ALA A 11 -59.37 30.05 11.36
N LEU A 12 -59.41 31.33 11.07
CA LEU A 12 -59.47 31.92 9.75
C LEU A 12 -58.13 31.65 9.01
N ILE A 13 -58.20 30.94 7.89
CA ILE A 13 -56.98 30.73 7.05
C ILE A 13 -56.89 31.90 6.07
N LEU A 14 -55.91 32.78 6.31
CA LEU A 14 -55.43 33.73 5.32
C LEU A 14 -54.33 33.04 4.47
N SER A 15 -54.67 32.73 3.24
CA SER A 15 -53.72 32.22 2.24
C SER A 15 -52.87 33.41 1.72
N VAL A 16 -51.62 33.50 2.19
CA VAL A 16 -50.61 34.31 1.54
C VAL A 16 -49.86 33.42 0.54
N SER A 17 -50.16 33.63 -0.72
CA SER A 17 -49.41 33.01 -1.83
C SER A 17 -48.04 33.67 -1.93
N CYS A 18 -47.00 33.02 -1.39
CA CYS A 18 -45.62 33.46 -1.58
C CYS A 18 -45.07 32.70 -2.80
N ALA A 19 -45.01 33.34 -3.94
CA ALA A 19 -44.32 32.84 -5.13
C ALA A 19 -42.84 32.74 -4.82
N ARG A 20 -42.35 31.53 -4.53
CA ARG A 20 -40.90 31.25 -4.51
C ARG A 20 -40.42 31.21 -5.95
N ALA A 21 -39.70 32.25 -6.34
CA ALA A 21 -38.86 32.19 -7.53
C ALA A 21 -37.81 31.09 -7.34
N ASN A 22 -37.92 30.03 -8.12
CA ASN A 22 -36.84 29.04 -8.27
C ASN A 22 -35.70 29.71 -9.00
N ALA A 23 -34.78 30.32 -8.25
CA ALA A 23 -33.45 30.65 -8.77
C ALA A 23 -32.69 29.32 -8.87
N SER A 24 -32.44 28.86 -10.07
CA SER A 24 -31.47 27.79 -10.33
C SER A 24 -30.15 28.22 -9.71
N PRO A 25 -29.46 27.37 -8.92
CA PRO A 25 -28.16 27.76 -8.38
C PRO A 25 -27.20 28.06 -9.55
N SER A 26 -26.54 29.19 -9.49
CA SER A 26 -25.54 29.61 -10.47
C SER A 26 -24.40 28.61 -10.50
N VAL A 27 -23.80 28.40 -11.66
CA VAL A 27 -22.64 27.48 -11.87
C VAL A 27 -21.42 27.89 -11.01
N ALA A 28 -21.40 29.10 -10.44
CA ALA A 28 -20.36 29.64 -9.58
C ALA A 28 -20.29 29.01 -8.16
N ASP A 29 -21.31 28.25 -7.72
CA ASP A 29 -21.38 27.76 -6.33
C ASP A 29 -20.89 26.31 -6.16
N ARG A 30 -20.10 25.77 -7.07
CA ARG A 30 -19.63 24.36 -7.00
C ARG A 30 -18.13 24.19 -7.21
N VAL A 31 -17.32 25.07 -6.66
CA VAL A 31 -15.89 24.72 -6.46
C VAL A 31 -15.86 23.71 -5.30
N PRO A 32 -15.43 22.45 -5.52
CA PRO A 32 -15.34 21.50 -4.42
C PRO A 32 -14.43 22.08 -3.35
N LEU A 33 -14.87 22.08 -2.10
CA LEU A 33 -14.06 22.52 -0.98
C LEU A 33 -12.83 21.62 -0.91
N VAL A 34 -11.65 22.17 -1.17
CA VAL A 34 -10.38 21.43 -1.10
C VAL A 34 -10.08 21.14 0.37
N PRO A 35 -9.87 19.88 0.76
CA PRO A 35 -9.43 19.55 2.12
C PRO A 35 -8.14 20.28 2.48
N ALA A 36 -8.06 20.76 3.72
CA ALA A 36 -6.95 21.60 4.18
C ALA A 36 -5.60 20.88 4.07
N GLU A 37 -5.56 19.60 4.35
CA GLU A 37 -4.38 18.73 4.24
C GLU A 37 -3.90 18.59 2.78
N VAL A 38 -4.83 18.49 1.82
CA VAL A 38 -4.49 18.44 0.39
C VAL A 38 -3.88 19.75 -0.08
N LEU A 39 -4.47 20.87 0.35
CA LEU A 39 -3.96 22.19 0.01
C LEU A 39 -2.57 22.44 0.61
N ALA A 40 -2.36 22.01 1.87
CA ALA A 40 -1.07 22.10 2.52
C ALA A 40 -0.01 21.25 1.79
N ASP A 41 -0.37 20.04 1.36
CA ASP A 41 0.51 19.16 0.60
C ASP A 41 0.86 19.74 -0.78
N TRP A 42 -0.09 20.33 -1.51
CA TRP A 42 0.19 21.03 -2.78
C TRP A 42 1.18 22.18 -2.58
N ARG A 43 0.96 23.04 -1.56
CA ARG A 43 1.86 24.15 -1.26
C ARG A 43 3.27 23.69 -0.90
N ALA A 44 3.38 22.57 -0.19
CA ALA A 44 4.68 21.96 0.11
C ALA A 44 5.36 21.41 -1.16
N GLN A 45 4.64 20.65 -2.00
CA GLN A 45 5.17 20.13 -3.26
C GLN A 45 5.65 21.23 -4.21
N ASP A 46 4.91 22.32 -4.30
CA ASP A 46 5.19 23.42 -5.22
C ASP A 46 6.22 24.42 -4.64
N GLY A 47 6.69 24.20 -3.41
CA GLY A 47 7.71 25.02 -2.74
C GLY A 47 7.18 26.35 -2.20
N ILE A 48 5.86 26.56 -2.17
CA ILE A 48 5.24 27.77 -1.60
C ILE A 48 5.48 27.85 -0.10
N ALA A 49 5.46 26.69 0.58
CA ALA A 49 5.79 26.61 2.00
C ALA A 49 7.25 27.05 2.29
N ASP A 50 8.14 26.92 1.30
CA ASP A 50 9.55 27.32 1.37
C ASP A 50 9.82 28.72 0.79
N GLY A 51 8.78 29.51 0.51
CA GLY A 51 8.87 30.90 0.06
C GLY A 51 8.88 31.11 -1.45
N LYS A 52 8.62 30.09 -2.25
CA LYS A 52 8.44 30.23 -3.69
C LYS A 52 7.12 30.99 -3.99
N SER A 53 7.12 31.84 -4.99
CA SER A 53 5.93 32.60 -5.37
C SER A 53 4.87 31.74 -6.06
N TYR A 54 3.60 32.13 -5.95
CA TYR A 54 2.51 31.50 -6.71
C TYR A 54 2.73 31.58 -8.21
N ALA A 55 3.34 32.65 -8.71
CA ALA A 55 3.63 32.79 -10.15
C ALA A 55 4.60 31.72 -10.66
N GLU A 56 5.65 31.42 -9.90
CA GLU A 56 6.60 30.35 -10.26
C GLU A 56 5.96 28.96 -10.18
N ALA A 57 5.13 28.73 -9.15
CA ALA A 57 4.37 27.50 -9.02
C ALA A 57 3.38 27.29 -10.18
N LEU A 58 2.60 28.33 -10.51
CA LEU A 58 1.66 28.33 -11.63
C LEU A 58 2.36 28.03 -12.97
N HIS A 59 3.51 28.67 -13.22
CA HIS A 59 4.28 28.40 -14.43
C HIS A 59 4.65 26.92 -14.54
N ALA A 60 5.09 26.30 -13.44
CA ALA A 60 5.45 24.87 -13.41
C ALA A 60 4.22 23.97 -13.62
N ILE A 61 3.08 24.28 -12.97
CA ILE A 61 1.85 23.50 -13.10
C ILE A 61 1.30 23.57 -14.53
N ILE A 62 1.26 24.75 -15.14
CA ILE A 62 0.80 24.94 -16.52
C ILE A 62 1.71 24.17 -17.49
N ALA A 63 3.03 24.21 -17.28
CA ALA A 63 3.98 23.44 -18.07
C ALA A 63 3.78 21.91 -17.94
N GLU A 64 3.43 21.42 -16.75
CA GLU A 64 3.07 20.02 -16.53
C GLU A 64 1.79 19.63 -17.27
N LEU A 65 0.75 20.46 -17.15
CA LEU A 65 -0.57 20.22 -17.75
C LEU A 65 -0.56 20.23 -19.28
N ARG A 66 0.31 21.00 -19.91
CA ARG A 66 0.42 21.10 -21.38
C ARG A 66 -0.94 21.44 -22.02
N ALA A 67 -1.44 20.56 -22.91
CA ALA A 67 -2.75 20.74 -23.55
C ALA A 67 -3.94 20.67 -22.57
N ASP A 68 -3.80 19.98 -21.46
CA ASP A 68 -4.84 19.92 -20.42
C ASP A 68 -4.98 21.23 -19.63
N ALA A 69 -4.03 22.18 -19.76
CA ALA A 69 -4.10 23.47 -19.07
C ALA A 69 -5.30 24.34 -19.50
N GLY A 70 -5.82 24.16 -20.72
CA GLY A 70 -6.97 24.93 -21.22
C GLY A 70 -6.75 26.42 -21.08
N ASP A 71 -7.71 27.12 -20.47
CA ASP A 71 -7.68 28.60 -20.31
C ASP A 71 -6.74 29.09 -19.21
N LEU A 72 -6.20 28.21 -18.36
CA LEU A 72 -5.31 28.57 -17.23
C LEU A 72 -4.07 29.35 -17.71
N ALA A 73 -3.51 28.95 -18.87
CA ALA A 73 -2.37 29.66 -19.46
C ALA A 73 -2.72 31.09 -19.83
N ALA A 74 -3.89 31.30 -20.44
CA ALA A 74 -4.36 32.65 -20.83
C ALA A 74 -4.68 33.51 -19.61
N GLN A 75 -5.27 32.93 -18.54
CA GLN A 75 -5.54 33.63 -17.30
C GLN A 75 -4.24 34.02 -16.59
N PHE A 76 -3.23 33.14 -16.58
CA PHE A 76 -1.92 33.43 -16.02
C PHE A 76 -1.21 34.56 -16.77
N GLU A 77 -1.30 34.61 -18.12
CA GLU A 77 -0.76 35.72 -18.93
C GLU A 77 -1.39 37.07 -18.58
N GLN A 78 -2.68 37.09 -18.23
CA GLN A 78 -3.38 38.31 -17.81
C GLN A 78 -2.89 38.85 -16.45
N LEU A 79 -2.22 38.03 -15.65
CA LEU A 79 -1.62 38.41 -14.34
C LEU A 79 -0.19 38.91 -14.49
N LYS A 80 0.39 38.97 -15.71
CA LYS A 80 1.71 39.55 -15.93
C LYS A 80 1.74 41.02 -15.53
N GLY A 81 2.70 41.39 -14.68
CA GLY A 81 2.85 42.75 -14.17
C GLY A 81 1.97 43.13 -12.99
N VAL A 82 1.17 42.16 -12.48
CA VAL A 82 0.43 42.30 -11.23
C VAL A 82 1.38 41.99 -10.06
N ALA A 83 1.15 42.63 -8.91
CA ALA A 83 1.93 42.37 -7.70
C ALA A 83 1.86 40.88 -7.29
N ALA A 84 2.97 40.29 -6.85
CA ALA A 84 3.08 38.88 -6.58
C ALA A 84 2.20 38.37 -5.42
N ASP A 85 1.74 39.27 -4.57
CA ASP A 85 0.83 39.03 -3.44
C ASP A 85 -0.65 39.27 -3.76
N ASP A 86 -1.00 39.52 -5.03
CA ASP A 86 -2.40 39.70 -5.45
C ASP A 86 -3.19 38.41 -5.27
N ALA A 87 -4.35 38.50 -4.63
CA ALA A 87 -5.23 37.39 -4.33
C ALA A 87 -5.66 36.57 -5.56
N ARG A 88 -5.60 37.15 -6.76
CA ARG A 88 -5.89 36.45 -8.02
C ARG A 88 -4.88 35.32 -8.32
N PHE A 89 -3.62 35.46 -7.87
CA PHE A 89 -2.64 34.37 -7.99
C PHE A 89 -3.00 33.18 -7.13
N ASP A 90 -3.45 33.38 -5.89
CA ASP A 90 -3.88 32.30 -5.00
C ASP A 90 -5.11 31.58 -5.57
N GLN A 91 -6.10 32.33 -6.07
CA GLN A 91 -7.28 31.71 -6.71
C GLN A 91 -6.89 30.90 -7.94
N LEU A 92 -6.09 31.46 -8.86
CA LEU A 92 -5.65 30.77 -10.06
C LEU A 92 -4.78 29.54 -9.74
N TYR A 93 -3.98 29.62 -8.67
CA TYR A 93 -3.21 28.47 -8.17
C TYR A 93 -4.12 27.33 -7.72
N HIS A 94 -5.18 27.61 -6.98
CA HIS A 94 -6.16 26.62 -6.59
C HIS A 94 -6.81 25.93 -7.80
N ASP A 95 -7.24 26.72 -8.79
CA ASP A 95 -7.87 26.19 -10.00
C ASP A 95 -6.89 25.33 -10.81
N ALA A 96 -5.63 25.75 -10.91
CA ALA A 96 -4.57 25.01 -11.57
C ALA A 96 -4.24 23.69 -10.83
N CYS A 97 -4.21 23.68 -9.50
CA CYS A 97 -4.01 22.50 -8.68
C CYS A 97 -5.17 21.51 -8.81
N LEU A 98 -6.42 21.98 -8.83
CA LEU A 98 -7.60 21.14 -9.07
C LEU A 98 -7.52 20.48 -10.46
N LYS A 99 -7.14 21.25 -11.48
CA LYS A 99 -6.95 20.70 -12.83
C LYS A 99 -5.82 19.69 -12.90
N ARG A 100 -4.69 19.97 -12.25
CA ARG A 100 -3.56 19.06 -12.14
C ARG A 100 -3.97 17.74 -11.46
N ARG A 101 -4.72 17.83 -10.35
CA ARG A 101 -5.25 16.66 -9.64
C ARG A 101 -6.20 15.83 -10.51
N GLU A 102 -7.10 16.48 -11.25
CA GLU A 102 -7.98 15.80 -12.21
C GLU A 102 -7.17 14.96 -13.23
N VAL A 103 -6.12 15.57 -13.80
CA VAL A 103 -5.27 14.90 -14.80
C VAL A 103 -4.49 13.74 -14.17
N ARG A 104 -3.87 13.95 -13.02
CA ARG A 104 -3.08 12.95 -12.30
C ARG A 104 -3.91 11.78 -11.85
N LEU A 105 -5.11 12.01 -11.32
CA LEU A 105 -5.97 10.95 -10.78
C LEU A 105 -6.86 10.26 -11.81
N ARG A 106 -6.76 10.59 -13.09
CA ARG A 106 -7.62 10.05 -14.16
C ARG A 106 -7.69 8.52 -14.16
N THR A 107 -6.57 7.85 -13.98
CA THR A 107 -6.49 6.38 -13.92
C THR A 107 -7.16 5.83 -12.67
N VAL A 108 -6.90 6.43 -11.50
CA VAL A 108 -7.51 6.03 -10.22
C VAL A 108 -9.03 6.17 -10.29
N LEU A 109 -9.52 7.34 -10.71
CA LEU A 109 -10.95 7.62 -10.79
C LEU A 109 -11.70 6.67 -11.75
N LYS A 110 -11.01 6.21 -12.80
CA LYS A 110 -11.60 5.28 -13.78
C LYS A 110 -11.53 3.83 -13.35
N ASN A 111 -10.38 3.37 -12.85
CA ASN A 111 -10.09 1.94 -12.72
C ASN A 111 -10.07 1.46 -11.26
N ALA A 112 -9.83 2.34 -10.32
CA ALA A 112 -9.71 2.03 -8.89
C ALA A 112 -10.35 3.12 -7.99
N PRO A 113 -11.63 3.48 -8.22
CA PRO A 113 -12.27 4.54 -7.45
C PRO A 113 -12.49 4.18 -5.97
N ARG A 114 -12.34 2.91 -5.61
CA ARG A 114 -12.36 2.45 -4.23
C ARG A 114 -11.02 1.80 -3.90
N ILE A 115 -10.49 2.13 -2.74
CA ILE A 115 -9.19 1.65 -2.23
C ILE A 115 -9.41 1.14 -0.82
N VAL A 116 -9.09 -0.14 -0.59
CA VAL A 116 -8.98 -0.71 0.77
C VAL A 116 -7.63 -0.30 1.34
N PHE A 117 -7.60 0.01 2.63
CA PHE A 117 -6.38 0.32 3.34
C PHE A 117 -6.56 0.04 4.84
N THR A 118 -5.44 -0.03 5.55
CA THR A 118 -5.45 -0.16 7.01
C THR A 118 -5.03 1.14 7.68
N GLN A 119 -5.55 1.35 8.88
CA GLN A 119 -4.99 2.33 9.82
C GLN A 119 -4.42 1.55 10.99
N HIS A 120 -3.14 1.73 11.27
CA HIS A 120 -2.47 1.19 12.45
C HIS A 120 -1.28 2.08 12.81
N TYR A 121 -0.87 2.03 14.06
CA TYR A 121 0.31 2.74 14.52
C TYR A 121 1.57 2.15 13.90
N ASP A 122 2.66 2.91 13.93
CA ASP A 122 3.97 2.44 13.47
C ASP A 122 4.35 1.20 14.31
N MET A 123 4.60 0.09 13.63
CA MET A 123 4.90 -1.19 14.25
C MET A 123 6.36 -1.28 14.75
N GLY A 124 7.02 -0.13 14.87
CA GLY A 124 8.34 -0.02 15.44
C GLY A 124 9.48 -0.50 14.53
N GLY A 125 10.64 -0.64 15.11
CA GLY A 125 11.87 -0.99 14.42
C GLY A 125 12.06 -2.48 14.34
N SER A 126 11.40 -3.15 13.41
CA SER A 126 11.76 -4.51 13.05
C SER A 126 12.80 -4.49 11.94
N PHE A 127 13.97 -5.08 12.20
CA PHE A 127 15.03 -5.22 11.19
C PHE A 127 14.79 -6.41 10.27
N TYR A 128 13.94 -7.34 10.66
CA TYR A 128 13.84 -8.66 10.03
C TYR A 128 12.48 -8.95 9.43
N ALA A 129 11.45 -8.39 9.89
CA ALA A 129 10.07 -8.42 9.46
C ALA A 129 9.15 -8.04 10.62
N TYR A 130 7.86 -8.20 10.43
CA TYR A 130 6.87 -7.98 11.48
C TYR A 130 6.89 -9.02 12.61
N THR A 131 7.65 -10.10 12.46
CA THR A 131 7.76 -11.18 13.44
C THR A 131 8.81 -10.94 14.50
N GLU A 132 9.56 -9.84 14.43
CA GLU A 132 10.53 -9.54 15.47
C GLU A 132 9.86 -9.35 16.83
N GLY A 133 10.17 -10.22 17.78
CA GLY A 133 9.58 -10.23 19.10
C GLY A 133 8.30 -11.04 19.22
N GLN A 134 7.80 -11.67 18.17
CA GLN A 134 6.60 -12.52 18.21
C GLN A 134 6.86 -13.94 18.74
N SER A 135 8.11 -14.31 19.01
CA SER A 135 8.45 -15.57 19.69
C SER A 135 7.87 -15.69 21.11
N ASP A 136 7.46 -14.57 21.68
CA ASP A 136 6.66 -14.49 22.89
C ASP A 136 5.52 -13.50 22.63
N ALA A 137 4.38 -14.01 22.25
CA ALA A 137 3.20 -13.21 21.86
C ALA A 137 2.76 -12.22 22.94
N GLN A 138 3.00 -12.53 24.21
CA GLN A 138 2.65 -11.67 25.35
C GLN A 138 3.65 -10.52 25.57
N ASN A 139 4.84 -10.62 25.01
CA ASN A 139 5.90 -9.61 25.11
C ASN A 139 6.28 -9.03 23.74
N GLU A 140 5.40 -9.11 22.76
CA GLU A 140 5.61 -8.58 21.42
C GLU A 140 5.89 -7.06 21.47
N ARG A 141 7.06 -6.67 20.97
CA ARG A 141 7.52 -5.27 21.02
C ARG A 141 6.90 -4.37 19.96
N THR A 142 6.37 -4.96 18.92
CA THR A 142 5.81 -4.23 17.76
C THR A 142 4.29 -4.11 17.80
N PHE A 143 3.64 -4.66 18.83
CA PHE A 143 2.20 -4.57 18.99
C PHE A 143 1.79 -3.24 19.62
N VAL A 144 1.13 -2.39 18.85
CA VAL A 144 0.52 -1.15 19.32
C VAL A 144 -0.97 -1.20 18.99
N PRO A 145 -1.87 -1.39 19.97
CA PRO A 145 -3.28 -1.56 19.74
C PRO A 145 -3.96 -0.30 19.18
N GLY A 146 -5.03 -0.51 18.46
CA GLY A 146 -5.81 0.53 17.80
C GLY A 146 -5.60 0.49 16.30
N ALA A 147 -6.46 -0.27 15.60
CA ALA A 147 -6.36 -0.42 14.15
C ALA A 147 -7.73 -0.45 13.50
N SER A 148 -7.77 -0.12 12.22
CA SER A 148 -9.00 -0.17 11.43
C SER A 148 -8.75 -0.70 10.04
N LEU A 149 -9.71 -1.46 9.50
CA LEU A 149 -9.81 -1.75 8.07
C LEU A 149 -10.77 -0.74 7.44
N CYS A 150 -10.31 -0.03 6.43
CA CYS A 150 -11.03 1.10 5.85
C CYS A 150 -11.18 0.98 4.32
N ILE A 151 -12.17 1.67 3.77
CA ILE A 151 -12.30 1.93 2.33
C ILE A 151 -12.29 3.44 2.12
N LEU A 152 -11.42 3.90 1.23
CA LEU A 152 -11.51 5.19 0.59
C LEU A 152 -12.37 5.04 -0.67
N SER A 153 -13.43 5.82 -0.79
CA SER A 153 -14.28 5.90 -1.98
C SER A 153 -14.12 7.28 -2.62
N MET A 154 -13.56 7.34 -3.82
CA MET A 154 -13.39 8.59 -4.56
C MET A 154 -14.73 9.05 -5.12
N ASN A 155 -15.16 10.23 -4.70
CA ASN A 155 -16.36 10.91 -5.20
C ASN A 155 -15.94 12.20 -5.90
N GLY A 156 -15.64 12.12 -7.19
CA GLY A 156 -14.94 13.19 -7.90
C GLY A 156 -13.45 13.24 -7.53
N LEU A 157 -12.92 14.44 -7.30
CA LEU A 157 -11.48 14.62 -7.03
C LEU A 157 -11.07 14.29 -5.59
N PHE A 158 -12.02 14.17 -4.68
CA PHE A 158 -11.78 13.87 -3.26
C PHE A 158 -12.56 12.63 -2.85
N GLY A 159 -12.07 11.96 -1.83
CA GLY A 159 -12.66 10.71 -1.38
C GLY A 159 -13.25 10.82 0.02
N GLU A 160 -14.13 9.87 0.33
CA GLU A 160 -14.70 9.67 1.65
C GLU A 160 -14.21 8.35 2.23
N VAL A 161 -13.80 8.38 3.51
CA VAL A 161 -13.34 7.19 4.22
C VAL A 161 -14.50 6.56 4.96
N ARG A 162 -14.68 5.25 4.75
CA ARG A 162 -15.59 4.42 5.53
C ARG A 162 -14.81 3.33 6.25
N THR A 163 -14.91 3.29 7.57
CA THR A 163 -14.37 2.21 8.39
C THR A 163 -15.25 0.97 8.25
N LEU A 164 -14.65 -0.17 7.96
CA LEU A 164 -15.28 -1.49 7.88
C LEU A 164 -15.21 -2.21 9.20
N ILE A 165 -14.03 -2.21 9.81
CA ILE A 165 -13.73 -2.80 11.11
C ILE A 165 -12.91 -1.78 11.89
N ASP A 166 -13.30 -1.53 13.12
CA ASP A 166 -12.56 -0.71 14.08
C ASP A 166 -12.26 -1.54 15.31
N ASP A 167 -10.97 -1.69 15.62
CA ASP A 167 -10.54 -2.45 16.79
C ASP A 167 -9.56 -1.63 17.64
N PRO A 168 -10.03 -1.06 18.74
CA PRO A 168 -9.18 -0.27 19.63
C PRO A 168 -8.17 -1.12 20.43
N ASN A 169 -8.33 -2.45 20.46
CA ASN A 169 -7.50 -3.36 21.25
C ASN A 169 -6.56 -4.22 20.42
N GLY A 170 -6.82 -4.33 19.11
CA GLY A 170 -6.07 -5.19 18.21
C GLY A 170 -5.27 -4.43 17.16
N VAL A 171 -4.63 -5.18 16.27
CA VAL A 171 -3.92 -4.70 15.09
C VAL A 171 -4.45 -5.43 13.85
N ILE A 172 -4.82 -4.67 12.82
CA ILE A 172 -5.28 -5.14 11.52
C ILE A 172 -4.27 -4.72 10.45
N ARG A 173 -3.87 -5.67 9.57
CA ARG A 173 -2.85 -5.43 8.56
C ARG A 173 -3.01 -6.33 7.33
N ASP A 174 -2.21 -6.06 6.30
CA ASP A 174 -2.00 -6.88 5.09
C ASP A 174 -3.28 -7.15 4.29
N PRO A 175 -4.05 -6.13 3.90
CA PRO A 175 -5.23 -6.36 3.09
C PRO A 175 -4.84 -6.80 1.67
N ASP A 176 -5.51 -7.85 1.16
CA ASP A 176 -5.53 -8.19 -0.26
C ASP A 176 -6.98 -8.33 -0.73
N VAL A 177 -7.22 -8.05 -2.01
CA VAL A 177 -8.56 -8.08 -2.60
C VAL A 177 -8.67 -9.26 -3.55
N SER A 178 -9.76 -10.01 -3.46
CA SER A 178 -10.05 -11.12 -4.39
C SER A 178 -10.13 -10.65 -5.84
N TYR A 179 -9.90 -11.56 -6.79
CA TYR A 179 -9.88 -11.19 -8.22
C TYR A 179 -11.20 -10.65 -8.75
N ASP A 180 -12.31 -11.02 -8.14
CA ASP A 180 -13.65 -10.51 -8.45
C ASP A 180 -14.00 -9.19 -7.74
N GLY A 181 -13.18 -8.77 -6.76
CA GLY A 181 -13.38 -7.55 -5.99
C GLY A 181 -14.42 -7.63 -4.88
N HIS A 182 -14.91 -8.84 -4.54
CA HIS A 182 -15.98 -9.01 -3.55
C HIS A 182 -15.49 -9.34 -2.14
N ARG A 183 -14.21 -9.73 -1.99
CA ARG A 183 -13.65 -10.12 -0.70
C ARG A 183 -12.35 -9.41 -0.39
N ILE A 184 -12.13 -9.17 0.90
CA ILE A 184 -10.91 -8.59 1.45
C ILE A 184 -10.32 -9.59 2.44
N LEU A 185 -9.16 -10.13 2.10
CA LEU A 185 -8.33 -10.94 3.00
C LEU A 185 -7.47 -9.99 3.84
N PHE A 186 -7.29 -10.28 5.12
CA PHE A 186 -6.45 -9.47 6.01
C PHE A 186 -5.98 -10.29 7.21
N ALA A 187 -4.91 -9.84 7.86
CA ALA A 187 -4.44 -10.39 9.13
C ALA A 187 -4.94 -9.54 10.29
N TRP A 188 -5.35 -10.20 11.37
CA TRP A 188 -5.86 -9.55 12.56
C TRP A 188 -5.39 -10.27 13.81
N LYS A 189 -4.75 -9.51 14.73
CA LYS A 189 -4.47 -9.90 16.10
C LYS A 189 -5.34 -9.06 17.01
N LYS A 190 -6.24 -9.68 17.77
CA LYS A 190 -7.29 -9.01 18.55
C LYS A 190 -6.86 -8.58 19.94
N SER A 191 -5.82 -9.20 20.48
CA SER A 191 -5.25 -8.80 21.77
C SER A 191 -3.78 -9.19 21.84
N LEU A 192 -3.03 -8.55 22.74
CA LEU A 192 -1.64 -8.93 22.99
C LEU A 192 -1.55 -10.28 23.73
N ASP A 193 -2.40 -10.46 24.74
CA ASP A 193 -2.24 -11.53 25.72
C ASP A 193 -2.91 -12.85 25.33
N GLU A 194 -3.93 -12.81 24.48
CA GLU A 194 -4.85 -13.93 24.26
C GLU A 194 -4.93 -14.37 22.80
N ASP A 195 -4.23 -13.71 21.88
CA ASP A 195 -4.35 -13.99 20.46
C ASP A 195 -3.02 -13.78 19.72
N ASP A 196 -2.90 -14.39 18.53
CA ASP A 196 -1.86 -14.15 17.55
C ASP A 196 -2.47 -13.56 16.28
N TYR A 197 -1.66 -13.16 15.29
CA TYR A 197 -2.19 -12.80 13.98
C TYR A 197 -2.80 -14.04 13.32
N HIS A 198 -4.04 -13.90 12.84
CA HIS A 198 -4.72 -14.89 12.03
C HIS A 198 -5.34 -14.25 10.79
N LEU A 199 -5.59 -15.08 9.77
CA LEU A 199 -6.22 -14.64 8.54
C LEU A 199 -7.72 -14.56 8.70
N TYR A 200 -8.28 -13.47 8.20
CA TYR A 200 -9.71 -13.18 8.13
C TYR A 200 -10.11 -12.77 6.73
N ASP A 201 -11.36 -13.01 6.40
CA ASP A 201 -11.97 -12.74 5.11
C ASP A 201 -13.22 -11.90 5.33
N PHE A 202 -13.27 -10.70 4.74
CA PHE A 202 -14.40 -9.77 4.82
C PHE A 202 -15.17 -9.80 3.49
N ASP A 203 -16.46 -10.06 3.56
CA ASP A 203 -17.35 -9.99 2.42
C ASP A 203 -17.86 -8.55 2.22
N VAL A 204 -17.54 -7.95 1.08
CA VAL A 204 -17.79 -6.53 0.81
C VAL A 204 -19.29 -6.21 0.67
N GLU A 205 -20.09 -7.17 0.21
CA GLU A 205 -21.52 -6.98 -0.01
C GLU A 205 -22.33 -7.13 1.28
N THR A 206 -22.02 -8.17 2.06
CA THR A 206 -22.78 -8.51 3.27
C THR A 206 -22.22 -7.88 4.53
N GLY A 207 -20.95 -7.48 4.52
CA GLY A 207 -20.21 -7.01 5.70
C GLY A 207 -19.79 -8.12 6.68
N ASN A 208 -19.98 -9.38 6.31
CA ASN A 208 -19.62 -10.51 7.17
C ASN A 208 -18.11 -10.71 7.23
N VAL A 209 -17.61 -11.01 8.44
CA VAL A 209 -16.23 -11.37 8.70
C VAL A 209 -16.14 -12.85 9.03
N ARG A 210 -15.22 -13.56 8.39
CA ARG A 210 -14.95 -14.97 8.65
C ARG A 210 -13.47 -15.17 9.00
N GLN A 211 -13.20 -15.84 10.11
CA GLN A 211 -11.85 -16.27 10.46
C GLN A 211 -11.48 -17.52 9.65
N LEU A 212 -10.29 -17.51 9.03
CA LEU A 212 -9.80 -18.61 8.20
C LEU A 212 -8.79 -19.48 8.92
N THR A 213 -7.90 -18.89 9.69
CA THR A 213 -6.89 -19.61 10.48
C THR A 213 -7.02 -19.30 11.96
N SER A 214 -6.56 -20.19 12.82
CA SER A 214 -6.67 -20.06 14.27
C SER A 214 -5.61 -20.92 14.98
N GLY A 215 -5.35 -20.64 16.24
CA GLY A 215 -4.42 -21.33 17.12
C GLY A 215 -3.61 -20.33 17.92
N LEU A 216 -2.84 -20.81 18.90
CA LEU A 216 -1.95 -19.99 19.72
C LEU A 216 -0.50 -20.44 19.54
N GLY A 217 0.44 -19.51 19.74
CA GLY A 217 1.86 -19.77 19.65
C GLY A 217 2.41 -19.77 18.21
N PHE A 218 1.67 -19.19 17.27
CA PHE A 218 2.13 -18.91 15.90
C PHE A 218 1.26 -17.85 15.24
N ALA A 219 1.86 -17.04 14.41
CA ALA A 219 1.20 -15.98 13.64
C ALA A 219 1.00 -16.39 12.18
N ASP A 220 -0.15 -16.00 11.58
CA ASP A 220 -0.48 -16.11 10.18
C ASP A 220 -0.78 -14.70 9.64
N TYR A 221 -0.05 -14.22 8.63
CA TYR A 221 -0.14 -12.86 8.12
C TYR A 221 0.32 -12.75 6.64
N GLU A 222 0.23 -11.56 6.07
CA GLU A 222 0.60 -11.29 4.66
C GLU A 222 -0.10 -12.23 3.68
N GLY A 223 -1.40 -12.48 3.90
CA GLY A 223 -2.21 -13.34 3.04
C GLY A 223 -2.49 -12.71 1.69
N ILE A 224 -2.44 -13.53 0.61
CA ILE A 224 -2.81 -13.14 -0.76
C ILE A 224 -3.72 -14.18 -1.39
N TYR A 225 -4.63 -13.74 -2.26
CA TYR A 225 -5.38 -14.65 -3.14
C TYR A 225 -4.50 -15.07 -4.31
N ALA A 226 -4.24 -16.38 -4.42
CA ALA A 226 -3.49 -16.94 -5.52
C ALA A 226 -4.41 -17.24 -6.74
N PRO A 227 -3.85 -17.25 -7.99
CA PRO A 227 -4.65 -17.44 -9.20
C PRO A 227 -5.33 -18.82 -9.29
N ASN A 228 -4.80 -19.82 -8.60
CA ASN A 228 -5.32 -21.18 -8.56
C ASN A 228 -6.48 -21.38 -7.55
N GLY A 229 -6.99 -20.29 -6.96
CA GLY A 229 -8.08 -20.34 -5.99
C GLY A 229 -7.66 -20.72 -4.57
N GLN A 230 -6.36 -20.65 -4.27
CA GLN A 230 -5.82 -20.83 -2.93
C GLN A 230 -5.47 -19.49 -2.29
N ILE A 231 -5.20 -19.52 -1.00
CA ILE A 231 -4.58 -18.42 -0.24
C ILE A 231 -3.14 -18.82 0.04
N ILE A 232 -2.19 -17.91 -0.21
CA ILE A 232 -0.79 -18.04 0.18
C ILE A 232 -0.50 -16.98 1.23
N PHE A 233 0.21 -17.34 2.29
CA PHE A 233 0.45 -16.47 3.42
C PHE A 233 1.74 -16.84 4.17
N ASN A 234 2.25 -15.93 4.97
CA ASN A 234 3.32 -16.20 5.90
C ASN A 234 2.79 -16.80 7.20
N SER A 235 3.57 -17.73 7.76
CA SER A 235 3.28 -18.29 9.06
C SER A 235 4.53 -18.65 9.83
N THR A 236 4.50 -18.45 11.15
CA THR A 236 5.54 -18.90 12.07
C THR A 236 5.33 -20.34 12.55
N ARG A 237 4.36 -21.08 11.96
CA ARG A 237 4.05 -22.51 12.25
C ARG A 237 5.23 -23.46 12.08
N CYS A 238 6.30 -23.03 11.41
CA CYS A 238 7.52 -23.81 11.28
C CYS A 238 8.27 -24.03 12.60
N VAL A 239 7.93 -23.25 13.63
CA VAL A 239 8.52 -23.36 14.98
C VAL A 239 10.05 -23.34 14.94
N GLN A 240 10.57 -22.29 14.30
CA GLN A 240 12.00 -22.03 14.17
C GLN A 240 12.29 -20.61 14.70
N THR A 241 13.48 -20.39 15.17
CA THR A 241 13.96 -19.05 15.56
C THR A 241 15.19 -18.68 14.74
N VAL A 242 15.43 -17.38 14.61
CA VAL A 242 16.64 -16.86 14.00
C VAL A 242 17.82 -17.13 14.93
N ASP A 243 18.97 -17.53 14.39
CA ASP A 243 20.14 -17.97 15.19
C ASP A 243 20.67 -16.89 16.14
N CYS A 244 20.55 -15.62 15.78
CA CYS A 244 21.11 -14.52 16.57
C CYS A 244 20.08 -13.77 17.43
N TRP A 245 18.81 -14.13 17.35
CA TRP A 245 17.73 -13.43 18.04
C TRP A 245 16.52 -14.34 18.32
N TRP A 246 15.65 -13.94 19.22
CA TRP A 246 14.44 -14.69 19.62
C TRP A 246 13.31 -14.64 18.61
N THR A 247 13.50 -13.96 17.50
CA THR A 247 12.49 -13.78 16.48
C THR A 247 12.10 -15.12 15.85
N GLU A 248 10.82 -15.39 15.82
CA GLU A 248 10.29 -16.55 15.12
C GLU A 248 10.44 -16.41 13.62
N VAL A 249 10.89 -17.49 13.01
CA VAL A 249 11.00 -17.57 11.55
C VAL A 249 9.61 -17.73 10.93
N SER A 250 9.31 -16.94 9.92
CA SER A 250 8.15 -17.14 9.07
C SER A 250 8.53 -17.76 7.74
N ASN A 251 7.68 -18.68 7.29
CA ASN A 251 7.77 -19.29 5.96
C ASN A 251 6.40 -19.22 5.26
N LEU A 252 6.39 -19.41 3.94
CA LEU A 252 5.16 -19.38 3.16
C LEU A 252 4.38 -20.69 3.29
N TYR A 253 3.09 -20.53 3.47
CA TYR A 253 2.10 -21.60 3.53
C TYR A 253 0.98 -21.35 2.53
N THR A 254 0.17 -22.38 2.26
CA THR A 254 -1.04 -22.25 1.48
C THR A 254 -2.19 -23.00 2.14
N CYS A 255 -3.40 -22.52 1.90
CA CYS A 255 -4.65 -23.20 2.24
C CYS A 255 -5.70 -22.91 1.16
N ASP A 256 -6.87 -23.58 1.23
CA ASP A 256 -8.02 -23.19 0.42
C ASP A 256 -8.66 -21.87 0.97
N THR A 257 -9.66 -21.36 0.26
CA THR A 257 -10.37 -20.13 0.66
C THR A 257 -11.21 -20.28 1.93
N ASP A 258 -11.33 -21.50 2.47
CA ASP A 258 -11.97 -21.79 3.75
C ASP A 258 -10.97 -22.01 4.90
N GLY A 259 -9.65 -21.83 4.65
CA GLY A 259 -8.59 -22.05 5.63
C GLY A 259 -8.21 -23.52 5.83
N ARG A 260 -8.68 -24.42 4.95
CA ARG A 260 -8.42 -25.87 5.03
C ARG A 260 -7.25 -26.28 4.15
N TYR A 261 -6.81 -27.53 4.31
CA TYR A 261 -5.71 -28.14 3.51
C TYR A 261 -4.40 -27.36 3.60
N LEU A 262 -4.10 -26.91 4.79
CA LEU A 262 -2.91 -26.14 5.09
C LEU A 262 -1.64 -26.91 4.75
N ARG A 263 -0.74 -26.30 3.98
CA ARG A 263 0.50 -26.89 3.52
C ARG A 263 1.63 -25.86 3.49
N ARG A 264 2.82 -26.24 3.94
CA ARG A 264 4.03 -25.40 3.84
C ARG A 264 4.57 -25.41 2.41
N LEU A 265 4.98 -24.24 1.91
CA LEU A 265 5.53 -24.05 0.56
C LEU A 265 7.04 -23.80 0.57
N THR A 266 7.56 -23.04 1.53
CA THR A 266 9.00 -22.76 1.66
C THR A 266 9.55 -23.40 2.93
N PHE A 267 10.84 -23.74 2.89
CA PHE A 267 11.55 -24.45 3.97
C PHE A 267 12.89 -23.77 4.25
N ASP A 268 12.85 -22.43 4.24
CA ASP A 268 14.05 -21.62 4.42
C ASP A 268 14.45 -21.56 5.89
N GLN A 269 15.75 -21.34 6.11
CA GLN A 269 16.34 -21.25 7.44
C GLN A 269 15.81 -20.03 8.22
N VAL A 270 15.60 -18.93 7.52
CA VAL A 270 15.09 -17.68 8.07
C VAL A 270 13.89 -17.18 7.24
N HIS A 271 13.48 -15.94 7.42
CA HIS A 271 12.22 -15.43 6.90
C HIS A 271 12.07 -15.48 5.39
N THR A 272 10.87 -15.83 4.95
CA THR A 272 10.29 -15.44 3.65
C THR A 272 9.12 -14.50 3.91
N ASN A 273 9.07 -13.34 3.23
CA ASN A 273 8.09 -12.28 3.49
C ASN A 273 7.48 -11.71 2.21
N TYR A 274 6.39 -10.99 2.37
CA TYR A 274 5.75 -10.16 1.35
C TYR A 274 5.41 -10.93 0.07
N PRO A 275 4.70 -12.07 0.15
CA PRO A 275 4.27 -12.77 -1.05
C PRO A 275 3.37 -11.89 -1.91
N THR A 276 3.53 -11.96 -3.22
CA THR A 276 2.66 -11.28 -4.17
C THR A 276 2.57 -12.07 -5.47
N VAL A 277 1.44 -11.95 -6.17
CA VAL A 277 1.25 -12.62 -7.47
C VAL A 277 1.82 -11.74 -8.58
N MET A 278 2.71 -12.32 -9.38
CA MET A 278 3.25 -11.71 -10.58
C MET A 278 2.29 -11.85 -11.76
N PRO A 279 2.38 -10.97 -12.78
CA PRO A 279 1.53 -11.06 -13.97
C PRO A 279 1.60 -12.40 -14.71
N ASP A 280 2.69 -13.14 -14.59
CA ASP A 280 2.88 -14.48 -15.17
C ASP A 280 2.34 -15.64 -14.29
N GLY A 281 1.70 -15.30 -13.16
CA GLY A 281 1.10 -16.25 -12.23
C GLY A 281 2.06 -16.89 -11.23
N ARG A 282 3.33 -16.50 -11.21
CA ARG A 282 4.27 -16.89 -10.16
C ARG A 282 4.05 -16.08 -8.89
N ILE A 283 4.56 -16.60 -7.78
CA ILE A 283 4.61 -15.89 -6.51
C ILE A 283 6.00 -15.29 -6.35
N LEU A 284 6.06 -13.97 -6.25
CA LEU A 284 7.25 -13.22 -5.87
C LEU A 284 7.25 -13.05 -4.35
N TYR A 285 8.40 -13.16 -3.72
CA TYR A 285 8.54 -12.96 -2.28
C TYR A 285 9.94 -12.49 -1.92
N THR A 286 10.09 -11.83 -0.78
CA THR A 286 11.38 -11.51 -0.21
C THR A 286 11.87 -12.70 0.60
N ARG A 287 13.11 -13.12 0.36
CA ARG A 287 13.79 -14.15 1.13
C ARG A 287 15.01 -13.56 1.81
N TRP A 288 15.10 -13.74 3.11
CA TRP A 288 16.29 -13.40 3.85
C TRP A 288 17.27 -14.57 3.81
N ASP A 289 18.52 -14.29 3.45
CA ASP A 289 19.62 -15.25 3.50
C ASP A 289 20.55 -14.90 4.66
N TYR A 290 20.52 -15.70 5.70
CA TYR A 290 21.44 -15.61 6.83
C TYR A 290 22.52 -16.67 6.66
N SER A 291 23.61 -16.31 6.00
CA SER A 291 24.67 -17.23 5.60
C SER A 291 26.06 -16.62 5.77
N ASP A 292 27.10 -17.45 5.66
CA ASP A 292 28.50 -17.09 5.83
C ASP A 292 29.09 -16.15 4.74
N ARG A 293 28.25 -15.55 3.92
CA ARG A 293 28.68 -14.64 2.86
C ARG A 293 29.08 -13.27 3.42
N GLY A 294 30.25 -13.17 4.07
CA GLY A 294 30.94 -11.92 4.34
C GLY A 294 30.13 -10.85 5.05
N GLN A 295 29.34 -11.17 6.08
CA GLN A 295 28.47 -10.24 6.82
C GLN A 295 27.32 -9.64 5.98
N MET A 296 27.00 -10.24 4.86
CA MET A 296 25.81 -9.86 4.11
C MET A 296 24.61 -10.66 4.60
N PHE A 297 23.58 -9.96 4.98
CA PHE A 297 22.30 -10.55 5.38
C PHE A 297 21.21 -10.09 4.42
N PRO A 298 21.34 -10.45 3.11
CA PRO A 298 20.47 -9.89 2.08
C PRO A 298 19.03 -10.39 2.20
N GLN A 299 18.11 -9.46 2.05
CA GLN A 299 16.68 -9.75 1.90
C GLN A 299 16.28 -9.49 0.45
N LYS A 300 16.42 -10.51 -0.38
CA LYS A 300 16.31 -10.42 -1.84
C LYS A 300 15.04 -11.01 -2.39
N LEU A 301 14.81 -10.80 -3.68
CA LEU A 301 13.59 -11.26 -4.34
C LEU A 301 13.78 -12.63 -4.96
N PHE A 302 12.92 -13.54 -4.56
CA PHE A 302 12.77 -14.88 -5.11
C PHE A 302 11.38 -15.06 -5.71
N GLN A 303 11.22 -16.07 -6.53
CA GLN A 303 9.96 -16.43 -7.14
C GLN A 303 9.76 -17.95 -7.12
N MET A 304 8.49 -18.38 -7.12
CA MET A 304 8.10 -19.78 -7.18
C MET A 304 6.76 -19.95 -7.90
N ASN A 305 6.41 -21.18 -8.25
CA ASN A 305 5.04 -21.51 -8.63
C ASN A 305 4.12 -21.47 -7.39
N PRO A 306 2.79 -21.27 -7.54
CA PRO A 306 1.87 -21.23 -6.41
C PRO A 306 1.86 -22.51 -5.55
N ASP A 307 2.30 -23.63 -6.10
CA ASP A 307 2.44 -24.92 -5.42
C ASP A 307 3.74 -25.08 -4.60
N GLY A 308 4.63 -24.07 -4.62
CA GLY A 308 5.92 -24.06 -3.93
C GLY A 308 7.07 -24.63 -4.76
N THR A 309 6.83 -25.11 -5.97
CA THR A 309 7.89 -25.63 -6.86
C THR A 309 8.58 -24.51 -7.63
N GLY A 310 9.73 -24.82 -8.22
CA GLY A 310 10.47 -23.89 -9.08
C GLY A 310 10.98 -22.65 -8.37
N GLN A 311 11.35 -22.78 -7.10
CA GLN A 311 11.96 -21.70 -6.33
C GLN A 311 13.27 -21.29 -6.96
N THR A 312 13.36 -20.01 -7.31
CA THR A 312 14.55 -19.48 -8.00
C THR A 312 14.68 -17.98 -7.72
N GLU A 313 15.88 -17.48 -7.93
CA GLU A 313 16.15 -16.05 -7.87
C GLU A 313 15.26 -15.29 -8.85
N TYR A 314 14.70 -14.19 -8.38
CA TYR A 314 14.16 -13.15 -9.23
C TYR A 314 15.17 -11.99 -9.36
N TYR A 315 15.74 -11.51 -8.22
CA TYR A 315 16.74 -10.46 -8.21
C TYR A 315 17.62 -10.48 -6.95
N GLY A 316 18.92 -10.40 -7.12
CA GLY A 316 19.86 -10.01 -6.09
C GLY A 316 20.48 -11.15 -5.28
N ASN A 317 20.25 -12.41 -5.62
CA ASN A 317 20.73 -13.55 -4.82
C ASN A 317 22.24 -13.53 -4.53
N ASN A 318 23.05 -12.96 -5.42
CA ASN A 318 24.48 -12.82 -5.23
C ASN A 318 24.94 -11.36 -5.12
N SER A 319 24.03 -10.47 -4.71
CA SER A 319 24.28 -9.03 -4.54
C SER A 319 24.24 -8.63 -3.09
N TRP A 320 25.07 -7.67 -2.73
CA TRP A 320 24.98 -6.99 -1.44
C TRP A 320 24.10 -5.73 -1.49
N PHE A 321 23.78 -5.22 -2.68
CA PHE A 321 22.98 -4.03 -2.90
C PHE A 321 21.83 -4.27 -3.90
N PRO A 322 20.65 -3.70 -3.69
CA PRO A 322 20.14 -3.17 -2.42
C PRO A 322 20.09 -4.28 -1.37
N THR A 323 20.40 -3.99 -0.11
CA THR A 323 20.48 -5.05 0.90
C THR A 323 19.13 -5.68 1.17
N SER A 324 18.07 -4.85 1.27
CA SER A 324 16.70 -5.30 1.49
C SER A 324 15.78 -4.76 0.41
N LEU A 325 14.96 -5.63 -0.16
CA LEU A 325 13.89 -5.32 -1.10
C LEU A 325 12.56 -5.73 -0.46
N LEU A 326 11.86 -4.73 0.09
CA LEU A 326 10.67 -4.94 0.91
C LEU A 326 9.40 -4.62 0.16
N HIS A 327 8.28 -5.25 0.55
CA HIS A 327 6.94 -4.99 0.04
C HIS A 327 6.83 -5.01 -1.50
N ALA A 328 7.62 -5.86 -2.15
CA ALA A 328 7.66 -5.92 -3.61
C ALA A 328 6.31 -6.35 -4.18
N ARG A 329 5.90 -5.71 -5.29
CA ARG A 329 4.70 -6.07 -6.04
C ARG A 329 4.95 -6.06 -7.54
N GLY A 330 4.44 -7.06 -8.25
CA GLY A 330 4.54 -7.15 -9.70
C GLY A 330 3.82 -6.00 -10.40
N ILE A 331 4.48 -5.36 -11.36
CA ILE A 331 3.89 -4.27 -12.15
C ILE A 331 3.02 -4.88 -13.26
N PRO A 332 1.72 -4.55 -13.34
CA PRO A 332 0.80 -5.11 -14.32
C PRO A 332 1.32 -5.04 -15.76
N GLY A 333 1.20 -6.13 -16.50
CA GLY A 333 1.60 -6.23 -17.92
C GLY A 333 3.10 -6.27 -18.16
N THR A 334 3.94 -6.41 -17.13
CA THR A 334 5.40 -6.43 -17.23
C THR A 334 6.01 -7.59 -16.47
N THR A 335 7.32 -7.78 -16.62
CA THR A 335 8.12 -8.69 -15.79
C THR A 335 8.82 -7.97 -14.63
N LYS A 336 8.50 -6.70 -14.39
CA LYS A 336 9.13 -5.83 -13.40
C LYS A 336 8.39 -5.90 -12.06
N ALA A 337 9.07 -5.51 -11.00
CA ALA A 337 8.49 -5.31 -9.67
C ALA A 337 8.76 -3.91 -9.15
N LEU A 338 7.79 -3.36 -8.43
CA LEU A 338 7.92 -2.14 -7.65
C LEU A 338 8.25 -2.57 -6.21
N ALA A 339 9.27 -1.98 -5.59
CA ALA A 339 9.72 -2.38 -4.25
C ALA A 339 10.24 -1.19 -3.43
N ILE A 340 10.31 -1.37 -2.13
CA ILE A 340 11.01 -0.48 -1.21
C ILE A 340 12.46 -0.94 -1.08
N PHE A 341 13.39 -0.03 -1.39
CA PHE A 341 14.81 -0.26 -1.25
C PHE A 341 15.27 0.21 0.14
N SER A 342 15.78 -0.72 0.91
CA SER A 342 16.18 -0.50 2.30
C SER A 342 17.52 -1.15 2.58
N GLY A 343 18.13 -0.81 3.72
CA GLY A 343 19.36 -1.42 4.18
C GLY A 343 19.11 -2.60 5.12
N HIS A 344 20.18 -3.22 5.58
CA HIS A 344 20.16 -4.07 6.75
C HIS A 344 20.06 -3.19 8.01
N HIS A 345 19.58 -3.68 9.14
CA HIS A 345 19.36 -2.91 10.36
C HIS A 345 18.53 -1.63 10.16
N THR A 346 17.42 -1.75 9.43
CA THR A 346 16.53 -0.62 9.12
C THR A 346 15.12 -0.88 9.57
N LEU A 347 14.33 0.19 9.62
CA LEU A 347 12.88 0.09 9.69
C LEU A 347 12.34 -0.40 8.34
N GLN A 348 11.13 -0.97 8.33
CA GLN A 348 10.48 -1.48 7.11
C GLN A 348 9.92 -0.36 6.23
N LYS A 349 10.75 0.59 5.93
CA LYS A 349 10.51 1.74 5.06
C LYS A 349 11.79 2.07 4.31
N GLY A 350 11.70 2.88 3.30
CA GLY A 350 12.86 3.25 2.50
C GLY A 350 12.48 4.03 1.27
N TRP A 351 13.30 3.92 0.23
CA TRP A 351 13.09 4.59 -1.04
C TRP A 351 12.36 3.69 -2.03
N LEU A 352 11.52 4.30 -2.85
CA LEU A 352 10.74 3.58 -3.85
C LEU A 352 11.52 3.36 -5.13
N GLY A 353 11.56 2.11 -5.61
CA GLY A 353 12.29 1.75 -6.82
C GLY A 353 11.62 0.65 -7.62
N ILE A 354 12.05 0.53 -8.87
CA ILE A 354 11.64 -0.53 -9.79
C ILE A 354 12.82 -1.49 -9.97
N VAL A 355 12.52 -2.78 -9.90
CA VAL A 355 13.41 -3.89 -10.21
C VAL A 355 13.01 -4.49 -11.56
N ASP A 356 13.95 -4.51 -12.50
CA ASP A 356 13.79 -5.05 -13.86
C ASP A 356 14.86 -6.11 -14.15
N PRO A 357 14.58 -7.41 -13.95
CA PRO A 357 15.56 -8.48 -14.13
C PRO A 357 16.07 -8.62 -15.57
N SER A 358 15.35 -8.05 -16.55
CA SER A 358 15.78 -8.08 -17.95
C SER A 358 17.01 -7.21 -18.23
N ARG A 359 17.32 -6.28 -17.32
CA ARG A 359 18.46 -5.36 -17.42
C ARG A 359 19.69 -5.84 -16.64
N GLY A 360 19.52 -6.85 -15.84
CA GLY A 360 20.50 -7.42 -14.92
C GLY A 360 19.86 -7.83 -13.61
N ARG A 361 20.49 -8.75 -12.89
CA ARG A 361 19.92 -9.32 -11.66
C ARG A 361 20.74 -9.03 -10.42
N GLN A 362 21.82 -8.28 -10.57
CA GLN A 362 22.77 -8.06 -9.47
C GLN A 362 23.01 -6.57 -9.27
N GLU A 363 23.33 -6.18 -8.06
CA GLU A 363 23.65 -4.82 -7.65
C GLU A 363 22.63 -3.81 -8.18
N ASN A 364 23.07 -2.74 -8.83
CA ASN A 364 22.20 -1.70 -9.39
C ASN A 364 21.90 -1.86 -10.89
N GLU A 365 22.25 -2.98 -11.52
CA GLU A 365 22.05 -3.16 -12.96
C GLU A 365 20.56 -3.12 -13.36
N GLY A 366 19.74 -3.87 -12.65
CA GLY A 366 18.29 -3.92 -12.87
C GLY A 366 17.49 -3.09 -11.86
N ALA A 367 18.13 -2.36 -10.95
CA ALA A 367 17.48 -1.60 -9.90
C ALA A 367 17.51 -0.09 -10.21
N ARG A 368 16.34 0.57 -10.10
CA ARG A 368 16.23 2.01 -10.37
C ARG A 368 15.31 2.69 -9.38
N LEU A 369 15.82 3.70 -8.67
CA LEU A 369 15.02 4.58 -7.82
C LEU A 369 14.09 5.46 -8.66
N ILE A 370 12.87 5.63 -8.18
CA ILE A 370 11.87 6.53 -8.76
C ILE A 370 11.45 7.62 -7.77
N ALA A 371 11.51 7.34 -6.48
CA ALA A 371 11.28 8.34 -5.44
C ALA A 371 12.17 8.03 -4.21
N PRO A 372 13.15 8.91 -3.88
CA PRO A 372 13.47 10.12 -4.62
C PRO A 372 14.07 9.80 -6.00
N LYS A 373 13.77 10.65 -6.98
CA LYS A 373 14.32 10.50 -8.34
C LYS A 373 15.80 10.87 -8.33
N ARG A 374 16.66 9.89 -8.32
CA ARG A 374 18.12 10.05 -8.33
C ARG A 374 18.78 8.84 -8.99
N GLU A 375 20.05 8.98 -9.31
CA GLU A 375 20.84 7.85 -9.77
C GLU A 375 20.86 6.76 -8.69
N THR A 376 20.68 5.51 -9.11
CA THR A 376 20.81 4.36 -8.23
C THR A 376 22.26 3.94 -8.18
N VAL A 377 22.90 4.15 -7.05
CA VAL A 377 24.30 3.81 -6.82
C VAL A 377 24.37 2.76 -5.73
N ALA A 378 25.15 1.70 -5.95
CA ALA A 378 25.42 0.69 -4.95
C ALA A 378 26.25 1.29 -3.81
N GLU A 379 25.65 1.47 -2.68
CA GLU A 379 26.28 2.05 -1.48
C GLU A 379 25.68 1.43 -0.21
N ARG A 380 26.38 1.51 0.88
CA ARG A 380 25.99 1.17 2.24
C ARG A 380 25.06 -0.03 2.40
N VAL A 381 25.51 -1.02 3.10
CA VAL A 381 24.70 -2.21 3.49
C VAL A 381 23.64 -1.82 4.53
N ASP A 382 24.05 -1.03 5.54
CA ASP A 382 23.15 -0.59 6.61
C ASP A 382 22.55 0.78 6.32
N PHE A 383 21.35 0.99 6.84
CA PHE A 383 20.62 2.27 6.82
C PHE A 383 20.38 2.87 5.43
N TYR A 384 20.52 2.10 4.35
CA TYR A 384 20.12 2.56 3.02
C TYR A 384 18.66 2.92 2.99
N GLY A 385 18.30 4.04 2.34
CA GLY A 385 16.92 4.49 2.22
C GLY A 385 16.28 5.02 3.51
N GLN A 386 17.02 5.22 4.60
CA GLN A 386 16.43 5.66 5.88
C GLN A 386 16.47 7.18 6.11
N SER A 387 16.90 7.95 5.13
CA SER A 387 16.92 9.42 5.17
C SER A 387 16.05 10.02 4.08
N GLY A 388 15.59 11.25 4.28
CA GLY A 388 14.72 11.93 3.35
C GLY A 388 13.30 11.37 3.36
N ASP A 389 12.60 11.54 2.26
CA ASP A 389 11.24 11.02 2.04
C ASP A 389 11.20 9.49 2.20
N GLN A 390 10.19 9.00 2.91
CA GLN A 390 10.03 7.59 3.27
C GLN A 390 8.78 6.99 2.62
N PHE A 391 8.93 5.78 2.11
CA PHE A 391 7.87 5.01 1.45
C PHE A 391 7.70 3.63 2.08
N GLN A 392 6.46 3.12 2.03
CA GLN A 392 6.09 1.76 2.41
C GLN A 392 4.98 1.25 1.47
N TYR A 393 4.74 -0.05 1.44
CA TYR A 393 3.57 -0.71 0.85
C TYR A 393 3.16 -0.19 -0.53
N PRO A 394 4.05 -0.23 -1.53
CA PRO A 394 3.71 0.22 -2.86
C PRO A 394 2.74 -0.74 -3.55
N CYS A 395 1.74 -0.19 -4.26
CA CYS A 395 0.79 -0.96 -5.06
C CYS A 395 0.76 -0.40 -6.49
N PRO A 396 1.36 -1.07 -7.48
CA PRO A 396 1.40 -0.58 -8.84
C PRO A 396 0.02 -0.69 -9.52
N LEU A 397 -0.46 0.42 -10.08
CA LEU A 397 -1.66 0.47 -10.92
C LEU A 397 -1.32 0.22 -12.39
N SER A 398 -0.13 0.64 -12.78
CA SER A 398 0.45 0.47 -14.12
C SER A 398 1.98 0.57 -14.05
N GLU A 399 2.65 0.55 -15.20
CA GLU A 399 4.09 0.81 -15.27
C GLU A 399 4.47 2.25 -14.87
N ASN A 400 3.51 3.16 -14.86
CA ASN A 400 3.75 4.59 -14.66
C ASN A 400 3.10 5.19 -13.41
N GLU A 401 2.16 4.48 -12.76
CA GLU A 401 1.31 5.02 -11.71
C GLU A 401 1.17 4.01 -10.56
N PHE A 402 1.26 4.49 -9.34
CA PHE A 402 1.32 3.69 -8.14
C PHE A 402 0.49 4.30 -7.02
N LEU A 403 -0.07 3.46 -6.15
CA LEU A 403 -0.46 3.84 -4.80
C LEU A 403 0.71 3.57 -3.87
N VAL A 404 0.96 4.47 -2.93
CA VAL A 404 2.05 4.32 -1.97
C VAL A 404 1.64 4.84 -0.60
N THR A 405 2.19 4.26 0.44
CA THR A 405 2.23 4.85 1.77
C THR A 405 3.47 5.74 1.83
N PHE A 406 3.32 7.01 2.18
CA PHE A 406 4.37 8.03 2.10
C PHE A 406 4.39 8.95 3.31
N LYS A 407 5.58 9.38 3.67
CA LYS A 407 5.86 10.40 4.69
C LYS A 407 7.03 11.26 4.24
N SER A 408 6.82 12.58 4.24
CA SER A 408 7.89 13.53 3.89
C SER A 408 9.01 13.54 4.92
N ASP A 409 10.21 13.92 4.49
CA ASP A 409 11.35 14.13 5.37
C ASP A 409 11.05 15.15 6.46
N GLY A 410 11.47 14.85 7.68
CA GLY A 410 11.24 15.72 8.84
C GLY A 410 9.77 15.85 9.29
N ALA A 411 8.80 15.24 8.60
CA ALA A 411 7.41 15.31 8.99
C ALA A 411 7.15 14.57 10.32
N THR A 412 6.41 15.19 11.22
CA THR A 412 5.92 14.58 12.46
C THR A 412 4.59 13.86 12.29
N SER A 413 3.86 14.18 11.20
CA SER A 413 2.60 13.51 10.85
C SER A 413 2.79 12.01 10.60
N PRO A 414 1.76 11.19 10.83
CA PRO A 414 1.76 9.79 10.43
C PRO A 414 1.94 9.60 8.91
N PHE A 415 2.19 8.37 8.48
CA PHE A 415 2.17 8.02 7.06
C PHE A 415 0.78 8.21 6.46
N ALA A 416 0.73 8.65 5.21
CA ALA A 416 -0.49 8.87 4.45
C ALA A 416 -0.45 8.14 3.10
N ILE A 417 -1.60 7.94 2.47
CA ILE A 417 -1.69 7.27 1.18
C ILE A 417 -1.71 8.30 0.06
N TYR A 418 -0.85 8.08 -0.91
CA TYR A 418 -0.69 8.90 -2.09
C TYR A 418 -0.85 8.09 -3.38
N TRP A 419 -1.36 8.74 -4.40
CA TRP A 419 -1.03 8.41 -5.77
C TRP A 419 0.34 9.01 -6.10
N LEU A 420 1.16 8.26 -6.83
CA LEU A 420 2.49 8.67 -7.25
C LEU A 420 2.76 8.13 -8.65
N ASP A 421 3.44 8.92 -9.49
CA ASP A 421 3.88 8.47 -10.79
C ASP A 421 5.39 8.16 -10.83
N LYS A 422 5.83 7.55 -11.95
CA LYS A 422 7.25 7.21 -12.18
C LYS A 422 8.21 8.40 -12.21
N ASP A 423 7.67 9.63 -12.31
CA ASP A 423 8.45 10.85 -12.30
C ASP A 423 8.52 11.50 -10.91
N GLY A 424 7.91 10.85 -9.91
CA GLY A 424 7.89 11.28 -8.51
C GLY A 424 6.83 12.35 -8.20
N ARG A 425 5.89 12.62 -9.13
CA ARG A 425 4.75 13.52 -8.89
C ARG A 425 3.71 12.80 -8.07
N ARG A 426 3.11 13.44 -7.09
CA ARG A 426 2.21 12.80 -6.13
C ARG A 426 0.93 13.60 -5.89
N GLU A 427 -0.11 12.89 -5.42
CA GLU A 427 -1.37 13.47 -4.95
C GLU A 427 -1.80 12.77 -3.65
N LEU A 428 -2.05 13.54 -2.61
CA LEU A 428 -2.58 13.02 -1.34
C LEU A 428 -4.00 12.48 -1.55
N LEU A 429 -4.23 11.22 -1.19
CA LEU A 429 -5.54 10.57 -1.26
C LEU A 429 -6.24 10.52 0.09
N VAL A 430 -5.54 10.08 1.12
CA VAL A 430 -6.06 10.02 2.49
C VAL A 430 -4.94 10.17 3.51
N ALA A 431 -5.19 10.94 4.54
CA ALA A 431 -4.35 11.11 5.71
C ALA A 431 -5.18 11.05 6.99
N ASN A 432 -4.52 10.80 8.11
CA ASN A 432 -5.08 10.92 9.43
C ASN A 432 -4.06 11.61 10.34
N GLU A 433 -4.51 12.47 11.23
CA GLU A 433 -3.61 13.26 12.09
C GLU A 433 -2.92 12.44 13.19
N ARG A 434 -3.47 11.28 13.54
CA ARG A 434 -3.06 10.51 14.72
C ARG A 434 -2.48 9.15 14.40
N ILE A 435 -2.93 8.52 13.32
CA ILE A 435 -2.62 7.13 12.99
C ILE A 435 -2.23 7.02 11.52
N SER A 436 -1.28 6.15 11.19
CA SER A 436 -0.83 5.96 9.83
C SER A 436 -1.89 5.28 8.97
N CYS A 437 -2.08 5.78 7.74
CA CYS A 437 -2.85 5.14 6.70
C CYS A 437 -1.90 4.31 5.83
N ASN A 438 -2.08 2.99 5.81
CA ASN A 438 -1.12 2.05 5.26
C ASN A 438 -1.75 1.07 4.26
N GLN A 439 -0.90 0.40 3.46
CA GLN A 439 -1.23 -0.79 2.68
C GLN A 439 -2.40 -0.60 1.70
N PRO A 440 -2.36 0.40 0.82
CA PRO A 440 -3.45 0.66 -0.11
C PRO A 440 -3.55 -0.43 -1.19
N VAL A 441 -4.76 -0.95 -1.40
CA VAL A 441 -5.08 -1.93 -2.45
C VAL A 441 -6.37 -1.53 -3.16
N PRO A 442 -6.42 -1.47 -4.51
CA PRO A 442 -7.64 -1.20 -5.25
C PRO A 442 -8.75 -2.22 -4.91
N LEU A 443 -9.93 -1.74 -4.53
CA LEU A 443 -11.12 -2.57 -4.35
C LEU A 443 -11.90 -2.62 -5.67
N ALA A 444 -11.40 -3.44 -6.58
CA ALA A 444 -11.97 -3.62 -7.91
C ALA A 444 -11.65 -5.02 -8.43
N ALA A 445 -12.50 -5.51 -9.33
CA ALA A 445 -12.18 -6.73 -10.08
C ALA A 445 -10.90 -6.51 -10.90
N ARG A 446 -10.04 -7.52 -10.91
CA ARG A 446 -8.77 -7.50 -11.67
C ARG A 446 -8.63 -8.75 -12.52
N PRO A 447 -7.93 -8.69 -13.66
CA PRO A 447 -7.69 -9.85 -14.48
C PRO A 447 -6.98 -10.96 -13.69
N LEU A 448 -7.46 -12.19 -13.86
CA LEU A 448 -6.79 -13.35 -13.29
C LEU A 448 -5.49 -13.61 -14.06
N PRO A 449 -4.34 -13.69 -13.40
CA PRO A 449 -3.09 -14.08 -14.04
C PRO A 449 -3.13 -15.51 -14.58
N HIS A 450 -2.12 -15.90 -15.34
CA HIS A 450 -2.00 -17.27 -15.83
C HIS A 450 -1.98 -18.26 -14.67
N ILE A 451 -2.91 -19.23 -14.70
CA ILE A 451 -2.97 -20.30 -13.70
C ILE A 451 -1.91 -21.34 -14.05
N ARG A 452 -0.94 -21.52 -13.16
CA ARG A 452 0.09 -22.53 -13.31
C ARG A 452 -0.42 -23.86 -12.76
N PRO A 453 -0.24 -24.97 -13.50
CA PRO A 453 -0.60 -26.30 -12.99
C PRO A 453 0.28 -26.68 -11.80
N ASP A 454 -0.28 -27.46 -10.89
CA ASP A 454 0.49 -28.09 -9.81
C ASP A 454 1.48 -29.09 -10.40
N MET A 455 2.74 -29.02 -9.95
CA MET A 455 3.83 -29.88 -10.39
C MET A 455 4.12 -31.07 -9.46
N PRO A 456 3.83 -30.99 -8.13
CA PRO A 456 4.10 -32.10 -7.22
C PRO A 456 3.22 -33.33 -7.54
N ASP A 457 3.82 -34.51 -7.59
CA ASP A 457 3.07 -35.77 -7.56
C ASP A 457 3.01 -36.29 -6.12
N TYR A 458 1.90 -36.05 -5.44
CA TYR A 458 1.69 -36.48 -4.05
C TYR A 458 1.62 -38.00 -3.85
N ARG A 459 1.62 -38.77 -4.91
CA ARG A 459 1.72 -40.27 -4.85
C ARG A 459 3.15 -40.72 -4.68
N GLU A 460 4.12 -39.93 -5.10
CA GLU A 460 5.54 -40.19 -4.93
C GLU A 460 5.95 -39.98 -3.46
N LYS A 461 6.70 -40.93 -2.91
CA LYS A 461 7.21 -40.91 -1.54
C LYS A 461 8.67 -40.47 -1.45
N THR A 462 9.30 -40.28 -2.61
CA THR A 462 10.71 -39.88 -2.71
C THR A 462 10.84 -38.57 -3.49
N GLY A 463 11.87 -37.78 -3.20
CA GLY A 463 12.27 -36.61 -3.96
C GLY A 463 13.56 -36.88 -4.77
N ARG A 464 13.83 -35.94 -5.69
CA ARG A 464 15.09 -35.95 -6.45
C ARG A 464 15.83 -34.65 -6.15
N PHE A 465 17.10 -34.80 -5.84
CA PHE A 465 18.01 -33.65 -5.76
C PHE A 465 18.74 -33.58 -7.11
N TYR A 466 18.88 -32.36 -7.62
CA TYR A 466 19.71 -32.06 -8.78
C TYR A 466 20.89 -31.22 -8.32
N MET A 467 22.09 -31.67 -8.68
CA MET A 467 23.33 -30.94 -8.45
C MET A 467 24.09 -30.90 -9.76
N GLN A 468 24.40 -29.71 -10.23
CA GLN A 468 25.05 -29.54 -11.54
C GLN A 468 26.49 -30.04 -11.51
N ASP A 469 27.21 -29.78 -10.45
CA ASP A 469 28.58 -30.26 -10.24
C ASP A 469 28.84 -30.39 -8.73
N ILE A 470 29.25 -31.61 -8.29
CA ILE A 470 29.57 -31.87 -6.88
C ILE A 470 30.98 -31.40 -6.48
N TYR A 471 31.79 -31.01 -7.44
CA TYR A 471 33.19 -30.55 -7.20
C TYR A 471 33.33 -29.04 -7.29
N VAL A 472 32.27 -28.32 -7.61
CA VAL A 472 32.23 -26.86 -7.66
C VAL A 472 31.27 -26.36 -6.59
N GLY A 473 31.77 -25.62 -5.67
CA GLY A 473 31.01 -24.99 -4.58
C GLY A 473 31.74 -23.75 -4.05
N PRO A 474 31.10 -22.98 -3.15
CA PRO A 474 31.71 -21.82 -2.54
C PRO A 474 32.94 -22.19 -1.71
#